data_178d512ff5544b643ce4bdfbb0c298e0
#
_entry.id   178d512ff5544b643ce4bdfbb0c298e0
#
_cell.length_a   1.000
_cell.length_b   1.000
_cell.length_c   1.000
_cell.angle_alpha   90.00
_cell.angle_beta   90.00
_cell.angle_gamma   90.00
#
_symmetry.space_group_name_H-M   'P 1'
#
loop_
_entity.id
_entity.type
_entity.pdbx_description
1 polymer ?
#
loop_
_entity_poly.entity_id
_entity_poly.type
_entity_poly.pdbx_seq_one_letter_code
_entity_poly.pdbx_strand_id
1 'polypeptide(L)'
;MKRLLSTLAARITALTLAVVLVTAVVGSVAAVLLVQRANDNAAARSLAAMADVAQSLVSLAVSPEAGQQRARRALDGIQVQVAVVRTDTQRGTVITGDPLPRRLLTTDVLARLAAGEGVSLRVPDSEGKVFLEARPTEAGAIVLAQRGSDAVALGQVAVGQLRWAFVLVALASVLAGWFVSRRMTTPLRQMASAASELATGARDVAVPETGPAEVAAVGTALNGLARSLAHSEARQREFLLSVSHDLRTPLTAVSGYAESLADGVIPPDRVAEVGRIVGGEAARLERLVTDLLDLARLDAHELALSCLPVDLGQLLDAAAPVWRARCDAVGVAFGLERPLGSLVVTADADRLRQAVDGLVDNALRATPAGRPLVVGARQEGEYAVLEVRDGGPGLAPDDFPVAFERSVLHERYRGVREVGTGLGLAIVARIVARHGGTVEAGPAPEGGARFAIWLPVRDGPGGDGPGCDGSSGAGLGNSDGSTSM
;
A
#
# COMPACT_ATOMS: atom_id res chain seq x y z
N MET A 1 4.46 -27.54 16.22
CA MET A 1 4.22 -27.35 14.79
C MET A 1 3.22 -26.22 14.47
N LYS A 2 2.06 -26.07 15.17
CA LYS A 2 1.08 -24.98 14.91
C LYS A 2 1.62 -23.56 15.11
N ARG A 3 2.56 -23.29 16.01
CA ARG A 3 3.16 -21.95 16.22
C ARG A 3 4.22 -21.54 15.18
N LEU A 4 4.84 -22.49 14.48
CA LEU A 4 5.83 -22.20 13.43
C LEU A 4 5.17 -21.71 12.12
N LEU A 5 3.93 -22.11 11.84
CA LEU A 5 3.16 -21.72 10.66
C LEU A 5 2.29 -20.45 10.86
N SER A 6 2.38 -19.78 12.00
CA SER A 6 1.60 -18.58 12.28
C SER A 6 2.14 -17.32 11.60
N THR A 7 3.38 -17.31 11.17
CA THR A 7 3.99 -16.15 10.51
C THR A 7 3.90 -16.26 8.99
N LEU A 8 3.65 -15.13 8.32
CA LEU A 8 3.60 -15.04 6.85
C LEU A 8 4.87 -15.59 6.19
N ALA A 9 6.04 -15.31 6.79
CA ALA A 9 7.32 -15.85 6.35
C ALA A 9 7.36 -17.38 6.36
N ALA A 10 6.89 -18.00 7.44
CA ALA A 10 6.88 -19.46 7.58
C ALA A 10 5.90 -20.10 6.58
N ARG A 11 4.78 -19.44 6.28
CA ARG A 11 3.84 -19.93 5.26
C ARG A 11 4.41 -19.84 3.85
N ILE A 12 5.07 -18.74 3.50
CA ILE A 12 5.72 -18.56 2.19
C ILE A 12 6.85 -19.57 2.03
N THR A 13 7.74 -19.70 3.02
CA THR A 13 8.83 -20.70 2.98
C THR A 13 8.31 -22.14 2.96
N ALA A 14 7.28 -22.48 3.69
CA ALA A 14 6.67 -23.80 3.64
C ALA A 14 6.02 -24.10 2.28
N LEU A 15 5.34 -23.13 1.69
CA LEU A 15 4.72 -23.28 0.37
C LEU A 15 5.78 -23.44 -0.73
N THR A 16 6.83 -22.61 -0.73
CA THR A 16 7.93 -22.71 -1.70
C THR A 16 8.67 -24.05 -1.55
N LEU A 17 8.93 -24.48 -0.31
CA LEU A 17 9.54 -25.78 -0.04
C LEU A 17 8.66 -26.93 -0.54
N ALA A 18 7.36 -26.89 -0.32
CA ALA A 18 6.42 -27.91 -0.79
C ALA A 18 6.39 -27.99 -2.32
N VAL A 19 6.31 -26.85 -3.01
CA VAL A 19 6.34 -26.80 -4.48
C VAL A 19 7.64 -27.33 -5.04
N VAL A 20 8.78 -26.93 -4.48
CA VAL A 20 10.11 -27.40 -4.90
C VAL A 20 10.26 -28.91 -4.68
N LEU A 21 9.80 -29.42 -3.53
CA LEU A 21 9.85 -30.85 -3.22
C LEU A 21 9.01 -31.66 -4.23
N VAL A 22 7.77 -31.22 -4.49
CA VAL A 22 6.89 -31.89 -5.45
C VAL A 22 7.52 -31.88 -6.85
N THR A 23 8.05 -30.75 -7.28
CA THR A 23 8.69 -30.61 -8.60
C THR A 23 9.93 -31.49 -8.71
N ALA A 24 10.76 -31.56 -7.66
CA ALA A 24 11.94 -32.41 -7.61
C ALA A 24 11.58 -33.89 -7.66
N VAL A 25 10.56 -34.33 -6.90
CA VAL A 25 10.10 -35.72 -6.91
C VAL A 25 9.52 -36.09 -8.28
N VAL A 26 8.62 -35.28 -8.82
CA VAL A 26 8.01 -35.52 -10.14
C VAL A 26 9.08 -35.54 -11.24
N GLY A 27 9.96 -34.55 -11.23
CA GLY A 27 11.07 -34.45 -12.19
C GLY A 27 12.03 -35.65 -12.09
N SER A 28 12.39 -36.09 -10.87
CA SER A 28 13.24 -37.28 -10.65
C SER A 28 12.58 -38.56 -11.17
N VAL A 29 11.30 -38.77 -10.86
CA VAL A 29 10.57 -39.95 -11.34
C VAL A 29 10.46 -39.93 -12.87
N ALA A 30 10.09 -38.79 -13.46
CA ALA A 30 10.00 -38.63 -14.90
C ALA A 30 11.34 -38.90 -15.61
N ALA A 31 12.43 -38.37 -15.04
CA ALA A 31 13.79 -38.59 -15.57
C ALA A 31 14.19 -40.05 -15.54
N VAL A 32 13.96 -40.75 -14.40
CA VAL A 32 14.24 -42.19 -14.29
C VAL A 32 13.46 -42.97 -15.32
N LEU A 33 12.15 -42.69 -15.47
CA LEU A 33 11.30 -43.38 -16.46
C LEU A 33 11.76 -43.12 -17.91
N LEU A 34 12.15 -41.88 -18.23
CA LEU A 34 12.66 -41.53 -19.57
C LEU A 34 14.00 -42.22 -19.87
N VAL A 35 14.93 -42.21 -18.92
CA VAL A 35 16.23 -42.92 -19.08
C VAL A 35 16.02 -44.42 -19.24
N GLN A 36 15.15 -45.04 -18.43
CA GLN A 36 14.82 -46.45 -18.58
C GLN A 36 14.23 -46.79 -19.95
N ARG A 37 13.27 -45.98 -20.44
CA ARG A 37 12.69 -46.16 -21.79
C ARG A 37 13.72 -45.97 -22.90
N ALA A 38 14.60 -44.97 -22.75
CA ALA A 38 15.68 -44.74 -23.72
C ALA A 38 16.66 -45.91 -23.78
N ASN A 39 17.06 -46.44 -22.61
CA ASN A 39 17.93 -47.58 -22.49
C ASN A 39 17.27 -48.86 -23.08
N ASP A 40 16.02 -49.14 -22.71
CA ASP A 40 15.25 -50.27 -23.26
C ASP A 40 15.21 -50.24 -24.79
N ASN A 41 14.95 -49.04 -25.37
CA ASN A 41 14.89 -48.88 -26.83
C ASN A 41 16.28 -48.96 -27.48
N ALA A 42 17.33 -48.50 -26.82
CA ALA A 42 18.70 -48.63 -27.30
C ALA A 42 19.15 -50.08 -27.30
N ALA A 43 18.88 -50.85 -26.23
CA ALA A 43 19.20 -52.26 -26.09
C ALA A 43 18.47 -53.08 -27.17
N ALA A 44 17.17 -52.84 -27.35
CA ALA A 44 16.40 -53.54 -28.39
C ALA A 44 16.96 -53.28 -29.81
N ARG A 45 17.27 -52.04 -30.17
CA ARG A 45 17.84 -51.68 -31.49
C ARG A 45 19.23 -52.27 -31.70
N SER A 46 20.09 -52.24 -30.66
CA SER A 46 21.40 -52.85 -30.70
C SER A 46 21.31 -54.36 -30.92
N LEU A 47 20.43 -55.05 -30.19
CA LEU A 47 20.22 -56.47 -30.32
C LEU A 47 19.68 -56.86 -31.71
N ALA A 48 18.75 -56.07 -32.24
CA ALA A 48 18.23 -56.27 -33.59
C ALA A 48 19.33 -56.15 -34.67
N ALA A 49 20.17 -55.09 -34.58
CA ALA A 49 21.30 -54.90 -35.47
C ALA A 49 22.29 -56.08 -35.39
N MET A 50 22.56 -56.58 -34.18
CA MET A 50 23.44 -57.76 -33.97
C MET A 50 22.79 -59.03 -34.53
N ALA A 51 21.46 -59.18 -34.46
CA ALA A 51 20.74 -60.31 -35.04
C ALA A 51 20.82 -60.29 -36.56
N ASP A 52 20.72 -59.13 -37.19
CA ASP A 52 20.85 -58.97 -38.65
C ASP A 52 22.27 -59.30 -39.12
N VAL A 53 23.31 -58.90 -38.40
CA VAL A 53 24.70 -59.27 -38.66
C VAL A 53 24.91 -60.76 -38.44
N ALA A 54 24.40 -61.33 -37.36
CA ALA A 54 24.49 -62.76 -37.08
C ALA A 54 23.77 -63.58 -38.20
N GLN A 55 22.62 -63.14 -38.66
CA GLN A 55 21.89 -63.75 -39.79
C GLN A 55 22.78 -63.80 -41.07
N SER A 56 23.40 -62.66 -41.41
CA SER A 56 24.27 -62.58 -42.60
C SER A 56 25.49 -63.41 -42.48
N LEU A 57 26.12 -63.59 -41.31
CA LEU A 57 27.28 -64.47 -41.09
C LEU A 57 26.91 -65.95 -41.25
N VAL A 58 25.70 -66.31 -40.86
CA VAL A 58 25.21 -67.71 -41.01
C VAL A 58 24.83 -68.01 -42.45
N SER A 59 24.21 -67.08 -43.19
CA SER A 59 23.85 -67.28 -44.61
C SER A 59 25.02 -67.30 -45.55
N LEU A 60 26.14 -66.66 -45.23
CA LEU A 60 27.40 -66.68 -46.03
C LEU A 60 28.31 -67.86 -45.70
N ALA A 61 27.97 -68.78 -44.81
CA ALA A 61 28.81 -69.85 -44.39
C ALA A 61 28.60 -71.14 -45.29
N VAL A 62 29.70 -71.76 -45.65
CA VAL A 62 29.73 -73.00 -46.46
C VAL A 62 29.02 -74.17 -45.78
N SER A 63 28.92 -74.12 -44.42
CA SER A 63 28.13 -75.10 -43.65
C SER A 63 27.40 -74.37 -42.50
N PRO A 64 26.23 -74.85 -42.11
CA PRO A 64 25.47 -74.24 -40.98
C PRO A 64 26.23 -74.20 -39.66
N GLU A 65 27.12 -75.24 -39.44
CA GLU A 65 27.94 -75.32 -38.21
C GLU A 65 29.05 -74.28 -38.17
N ALA A 66 29.68 -74.03 -39.33
CA ALA A 66 30.75 -73.05 -39.46
C ALA A 66 30.12 -71.60 -39.29
N GLY A 67 28.93 -71.40 -39.78
CA GLY A 67 28.19 -70.13 -39.61
C GLY A 67 27.89 -69.85 -38.15
N GLN A 68 27.40 -70.81 -37.42
CA GLN A 68 27.09 -70.70 -35.99
C GLN A 68 28.37 -70.40 -35.15
N GLN A 69 29.48 -71.11 -35.43
CA GLN A 69 30.74 -70.84 -34.74
C GLN A 69 31.26 -69.40 -35.05
N ARG A 70 31.09 -68.94 -36.29
CA ARG A 70 31.46 -67.56 -36.65
C ARG A 70 30.56 -66.51 -35.94
N ALA A 71 29.26 -66.70 -35.93
CA ALA A 71 28.33 -65.83 -35.22
C ALA A 71 28.65 -65.84 -33.71
N ARG A 72 28.90 -67.00 -33.10
CA ARG A 72 29.29 -67.02 -31.68
C ARG A 72 30.60 -66.31 -31.43
N ARG A 73 31.65 -66.51 -32.25
CA ARG A 73 32.93 -65.82 -32.08
C ARG A 73 32.80 -64.30 -32.31
N ALA A 74 31.94 -63.84 -33.21
CA ALA A 74 31.73 -62.46 -33.45
C ALA A 74 30.95 -61.77 -32.31
N LEU A 75 30.16 -62.49 -31.56
CA LEU A 75 29.44 -62.09 -30.39
C LEU A 75 30.08 -62.39 -29.05
N ASP A 76 31.25 -63.12 -29.13
CA ASP A 76 32.04 -63.47 -27.92
C ASP A 76 32.64 -62.21 -27.31
N GLY A 77 32.37 -61.98 -26.05
CA GLY A 77 32.75 -60.73 -25.34
C GLY A 77 31.61 -59.65 -25.29
N ILE A 78 30.54 -59.83 -26.01
CA ILE A 78 29.29 -59.02 -25.87
C ILE A 78 28.33 -59.88 -25.03
N GLN A 79 27.77 -59.33 -23.92
CA GLN A 79 26.87 -60.07 -23.01
C GLN A 79 25.54 -60.45 -23.71
N VAL A 80 25.61 -61.13 -24.87
CA VAL A 80 24.49 -61.61 -25.67
C VAL A 80 24.51 -63.09 -25.71
N GLN A 81 23.43 -63.75 -25.32
CA GLN A 81 23.28 -65.19 -25.38
C GLN A 81 22.72 -65.64 -26.73
N VAL A 82 23.24 -66.68 -27.33
CA VAL A 82 22.90 -67.10 -28.67
C VAL A 82 22.38 -68.55 -28.64
N ALA A 83 21.22 -68.73 -29.26
CA ALA A 83 20.68 -70.03 -29.57
C ALA A 83 20.38 -70.17 -31.06
N VAL A 84 20.45 -71.43 -31.55
CA VAL A 84 20.12 -71.77 -32.93
C VAL A 84 19.02 -72.78 -32.94
N VAL A 85 18.01 -72.53 -33.70
CA VAL A 85 16.92 -73.47 -33.96
C VAL A 85 17.17 -74.12 -35.30
N ARG A 86 17.17 -75.44 -35.36
CA ARG A 86 17.25 -76.24 -36.58
C ARG A 86 16.00 -77.06 -36.76
N THR A 87 15.48 -77.14 -37.93
CA THR A 87 14.37 -78.01 -38.28
C THR A 87 14.99 -79.25 -39.06
N ASP A 88 15.08 -80.38 -38.43
CA ASP A 88 15.51 -81.59 -39.04
C ASP A 88 14.27 -82.42 -39.42
N THR A 89 14.23 -82.90 -40.68
CA THR A 89 13.09 -83.65 -41.21
C THR A 89 12.96 -85.05 -40.53
N GLN A 90 14.01 -85.53 -39.85
CA GLN A 90 13.98 -86.84 -39.14
C GLN A 90 13.89 -86.71 -37.63
N ARG A 91 14.35 -85.63 -37.04
CA ARG A 91 14.43 -85.43 -35.58
C ARG A 91 13.58 -84.33 -35.02
N GLY A 92 12.81 -83.62 -35.82
CA GLY A 92 12.01 -82.47 -35.41
C GLY A 92 12.88 -81.23 -35.10
N THR A 93 12.34 -80.26 -34.36
CA THR A 93 13.02 -79.01 -34.06
C THR A 93 14.07 -79.23 -32.98
N VAL A 94 15.31 -79.00 -33.29
CA VAL A 94 16.46 -79.07 -32.36
C VAL A 94 16.92 -77.68 -32.02
N ILE A 95 16.93 -77.37 -30.72
CA ILE A 95 17.40 -76.05 -30.22
C ILE A 95 18.76 -76.27 -29.54
N THR A 96 19.80 -75.64 -30.07
CA THR A 96 21.16 -75.69 -29.52
C THR A 96 21.63 -74.29 -29.15
N GLY A 97 22.28 -74.10 -27.98
CA GLY A 97 22.86 -72.85 -27.57
C GLY A 97 22.60 -72.52 -26.10
N ASP A 98 22.71 -71.28 -25.75
CA ASP A 98 22.66 -70.79 -24.39
C ASP A 98 21.24 -70.89 -23.76
N PRO A 99 21.19 -70.97 -22.40
CA PRO A 99 19.95 -71.35 -21.71
C PRO A 99 18.83 -70.25 -21.78
N LEU A 100 19.18 -68.97 -21.85
CA LEU A 100 18.22 -67.90 -21.81
C LEU A 100 17.32 -67.81 -23.04
N PRO A 101 17.87 -67.79 -24.30
CA PRO A 101 17.04 -67.81 -25.49
C PRO A 101 16.27 -69.13 -25.60
N ARG A 102 16.77 -70.23 -25.17
CA ARG A 102 16.05 -71.51 -25.16
C ARG A 102 14.82 -71.55 -24.31
N ARG A 103 14.82 -70.86 -23.15
CA ARG A 103 13.64 -70.76 -22.27
C ARG A 103 12.54 -69.87 -22.84
N LEU A 104 12.88 -68.90 -23.68
CA LEU A 104 11.98 -67.93 -24.26
C LEU A 104 11.37 -68.38 -25.59
N LEU A 105 11.86 -69.45 -26.20
CA LEU A 105 11.35 -70.02 -27.43
C LEU A 105 10.07 -70.82 -27.13
N THR A 106 8.95 -70.13 -27.16
CA THR A 106 7.61 -70.73 -27.06
C THR A 106 7.18 -71.36 -28.40
N THR A 107 6.14 -72.19 -28.36
CA THR A 107 5.58 -72.83 -29.57
C THR A 107 5.13 -71.77 -30.61
N ASP A 108 4.61 -70.65 -30.18
CA ASP A 108 4.21 -69.54 -31.03
C ASP A 108 5.41 -68.90 -31.77
N VAL A 109 6.51 -68.64 -31.01
CA VAL A 109 7.73 -68.08 -31.59
C VAL A 109 8.34 -69.03 -32.61
N LEU A 110 8.33 -70.34 -32.31
CA LEU A 110 8.82 -71.35 -33.26
C LEU A 110 7.96 -71.47 -34.50
N ALA A 111 6.65 -71.36 -34.40
CA ALA A 111 5.72 -71.36 -35.55
C ALA A 111 5.96 -70.13 -36.45
N ARG A 112 6.15 -68.96 -35.90
CA ARG A 112 6.45 -67.74 -36.67
C ARG A 112 7.81 -67.79 -37.36
N LEU A 113 8.81 -68.32 -36.67
CA LEU A 113 10.13 -68.53 -37.28
C LEU A 113 10.09 -69.56 -38.42
N ALA A 114 9.29 -70.64 -38.30
CA ALA A 114 9.06 -71.61 -39.35
C ALA A 114 8.32 -71.01 -40.56
N ALA A 115 7.50 -70.02 -40.35
CA ALA A 115 6.85 -69.22 -41.42
C ALA A 115 7.78 -68.23 -42.11
N GLY A 116 9.04 -68.13 -41.68
CA GLY A 116 10.01 -67.17 -42.20
C GLY A 116 9.91 -65.75 -41.62
N GLU A 117 9.17 -65.57 -40.54
CA GLU A 117 9.01 -64.28 -39.90
C GLU A 117 10.11 -64.04 -38.82
N GLY A 118 10.72 -62.86 -38.85
CA GLY A 118 11.57 -62.39 -37.73
C GLY A 118 10.73 -62.08 -36.51
N VAL A 119 11.20 -62.41 -35.30
CA VAL A 119 10.47 -62.21 -34.06
C VAL A 119 11.28 -61.36 -33.10
N SER A 120 10.71 -60.23 -32.65
CA SER A 120 11.24 -59.37 -31.62
C SER A 120 10.33 -59.40 -30.40
N LEU A 121 10.85 -59.83 -29.24
CA LEU A 121 10.07 -59.96 -28.01
C LEU A 121 10.76 -59.20 -26.85
N ARG A 122 9.94 -58.63 -25.96
CA ARG A 122 10.36 -58.07 -24.70
C ARG A 122 9.63 -58.81 -23.57
N VAL A 123 10.35 -59.61 -22.82
CA VAL A 123 9.74 -60.46 -21.81
C VAL A 123 10.25 -60.06 -20.42
N PRO A 124 9.37 -59.83 -19.41
CA PRO A 124 9.81 -59.66 -18.06
C PRO A 124 10.36 -60.96 -17.50
N ASP A 125 11.56 -60.87 -16.86
CA ASP A 125 12.21 -62.03 -16.17
C ASP A 125 12.43 -61.65 -14.70
N SER A 126 12.76 -62.62 -13.85
CA SER A 126 13.04 -62.41 -12.43
C SER A 126 14.18 -61.43 -12.15
N GLU A 127 15.09 -61.26 -13.07
CA GLU A 127 16.23 -60.32 -12.98
C GLU A 127 16.09 -59.08 -13.85
N GLY A 128 14.87 -58.79 -14.37
CA GLY A 128 14.59 -57.62 -15.19
C GLY A 128 13.96 -57.96 -16.53
N LYS A 129 14.08 -57.06 -17.51
CA LYS A 129 13.54 -57.28 -18.88
C LYS A 129 14.58 -58.02 -19.70
N VAL A 130 14.12 -58.98 -20.44
CA VAL A 130 14.92 -59.69 -21.44
C VAL A 130 14.42 -59.30 -22.86
N PHE A 131 15.38 -58.93 -23.68
CA PHE A 131 15.15 -58.64 -25.11
C PHE A 131 15.54 -59.90 -25.90
N LEU A 132 14.66 -60.35 -26.77
CA LEU A 132 14.87 -61.48 -27.65
C LEU A 132 14.66 -61.05 -29.11
N GLU A 133 15.64 -61.31 -29.93
CA GLU A 133 15.58 -61.12 -31.38
C GLU A 133 15.86 -62.43 -32.07
N ALA A 134 14.94 -62.87 -32.90
CA ALA A 134 15.08 -64.09 -33.68
C ALA A 134 14.95 -63.77 -35.16
N ARG A 135 15.89 -64.31 -35.97
CA ARG A 135 15.92 -64.12 -37.40
C ARG A 135 15.93 -65.50 -38.10
N PRO A 136 15.06 -65.71 -39.10
CA PRO A 136 15.05 -66.93 -39.89
C PRO A 136 16.33 -67.03 -40.77
N THR A 137 16.81 -68.27 -40.97
CA THR A 137 17.94 -68.61 -41.85
C THR A 137 17.55 -69.79 -42.72
N GLU A 138 18.25 -70.06 -43.85
CA GLU A 138 17.93 -71.18 -44.73
C GLU A 138 17.95 -72.53 -44.03
N ALA A 139 18.69 -72.69 -42.95
CA ALA A 139 18.78 -73.90 -42.18
C ALA A 139 18.04 -73.90 -40.83
N GLY A 140 17.16 -72.93 -40.60
CA GLY A 140 16.42 -72.77 -39.33
C GLY A 140 16.29 -71.30 -38.87
N ALA A 141 16.69 -71.00 -37.65
CA ALA A 141 16.72 -69.64 -37.13
C ALA A 141 17.85 -69.39 -36.15
N ILE A 142 18.39 -68.18 -36.12
CA ILE A 142 19.27 -67.64 -35.07
C ILE A 142 18.50 -66.79 -34.08
N VAL A 143 18.72 -67.04 -32.81
CA VAL A 143 18.02 -66.33 -31.70
C VAL A 143 19.04 -65.71 -30.77
N LEU A 144 18.96 -64.46 -30.59
CA LEU A 144 19.77 -63.69 -29.66
C LEU A 144 18.91 -63.23 -28.47
N ALA A 145 19.46 -63.33 -27.27
CA ALA A 145 18.82 -62.81 -26.08
C ALA A 145 19.81 -62.02 -25.22
N GLN A 146 19.38 -60.89 -24.73
CA GLN A 146 20.16 -60.02 -23.86
C GLN A 146 19.31 -59.57 -22.70
N ARG A 147 19.86 -59.54 -21.48
CA ARG A 147 19.21 -58.95 -20.31
C ARG A 147 19.38 -57.45 -20.36
N GLY A 148 18.32 -56.74 -20.00
CA GLY A 148 18.34 -55.29 -19.90
C GLY A 148 19.31 -54.78 -18.80
N SER A 149 19.57 -55.59 -17.76
CA SER A 149 20.55 -55.26 -16.72
C SER A 149 21.97 -55.09 -17.27
N ASP A 150 22.32 -55.82 -18.30
CA ASP A 150 23.68 -55.86 -18.85
C ASP A 150 23.95 -54.64 -19.78
N ALA A 151 22.88 -53.96 -20.24
CA ALA A 151 22.94 -52.76 -21.07
C ALA A 151 22.97 -51.47 -20.24
N VAL A 152 22.82 -51.51 -18.90
CA VAL A 152 22.45 -50.35 -18.03
C VAL A 152 23.67 -49.58 -17.47
N ALA A 153 24.93 -50.03 -17.62
CA ALA A 153 26.07 -49.40 -16.97
C ALA A 153 26.23 -47.88 -17.25
N LEU A 154 25.95 -47.42 -18.46
CA LEU A 154 25.99 -46.00 -18.84
C LEU A 154 24.83 -45.17 -18.30
N GLY A 155 23.66 -45.79 -18.13
CA GLY A 155 22.45 -45.08 -17.63
C GLY A 155 22.51 -44.77 -16.13
N GLN A 156 23.19 -45.55 -15.32
CA GLN A 156 23.29 -45.34 -13.86
C GLN A 156 24.10 -44.09 -13.50
N VAL A 157 25.13 -43.78 -14.25
CA VAL A 157 25.93 -42.55 -14.05
C VAL A 157 25.09 -41.31 -14.37
N ALA A 158 24.33 -41.34 -15.46
CA ALA A 158 23.45 -40.22 -15.84
C ALA A 158 22.34 -39.97 -14.81
N VAL A 159 21.71 -41.03 -14.29
CA VAL A 159 20.69 -40.91 -13.21
C VAL A 159 21.32 -40.37 -11.92
N GLY A 160 22.53 -40.76 -11.57
CA GLY A 160 23.29 -40.25 -10.42
C GLY A 160 23.53 -38.73 -10.55
N GLN A 161 24.04 -38.29 -11.68
CA GLN A 161 24.29 -36.86 -11.95
C GLN A 161 22.99 -36.03 -11.90
N LEU A 162 21.88 -36.55 -12.44
CA LEU A 162 20.57 -35.89 -12.46
C LEU A 162 20.01 -35.70 -11.03
N ARG A 163 20.19 -36.71 -10.14
CA ARG A 163 19.81 -36.58 -8.71
C ARG A 163 20.54 -35.43 -8.02
N TRP A 164 21.84 -35.31 -8.22
CA TRP A 164 22.62 -34.22 -7.63
C TRP A 164 22.21 -32.87 -8.17
N ALA A 165 21.87 -32.74 -9.47
CA ALA A 165 21.32 -31.51 -10.05
C ALA A 165 20.00 -31.10 -9.38
N PHE A 166 19.09 -32.07 -9.16
CA PHE A 166 17.82 -31.77 -8.44
C PHE A 166 18.06 -31.35 -6.99
N VAL A 167 18.99 -31.97 -6.28
CA VAL A 167 19.34 -31.58 -4.90
C VAL A 167 19.88 -30.14 -4.86
N LEU A 168 20.75 -29.76 -5.79
CA LEU A 168 21.30 -28.42 -5.88
C LEU A 168 20.22 -27.38 -6.18
N VAL A 169 19.31 -27.66 -7.12
CA VAL A 169 18.20 -26.77 -7.45
C VAL A 169 17.26 -26.63 -6.26
N ALA A 170 16.96 -27.72 -5.55
CA ALA A 170 16.14 -27.68 -4.35
C ALA A 170 16.78 -26.81 -3.25
N LEU A 171 18.06 -26.98 -2.99
CA LEU A 171 18.80 -26.18 -2.01
C LEU A 171 18.83 -24.70 -2.38
N ALA A 172 19.14 -24.39 -3.65
CA ALA A 172 19.12 -23.01 -4.15
C ALA A 172 17.75 -22.35 -4.00
N SER A 173 16.67 -23.10 -4.29
CA SER A 173 15.29 -22.60 -4.16
C SER A 173 14.90 -22.32 -2.70
N VAL A 174 15.33 -23.17 -1.76
CA VAL A 174 15.13 -22.96 -0.31
C VAL A 174 15.86 -21.71 0.16
N LEU A 175 17.11 -21.53 -0.26
CA LEU A 175 17.91 -20.35 0.09
C LEU A 175 17.30 -19.07 -0.49
N ALA A 176 16.88 -19.11 -1.75
CA ALA A 176 16.20 -17.97 -2.39
C ALA A 176 14.89 -17.62 -1.68
N GLY A 177 14.05 -18.60 -1.37
CA GLY A 177 12.79 -18.42 -0.64
C GLY A 177 13.02 -17.85 0.77
N TRP A 178 14.02 -18.33 1.48
CA TRP A 178 14.42 -17.79 2.80
C TRP A 178 14.90 -16.34 2.69
N PHE A 179 15.73 -16.02 1.70
CA PHE A 179 16.24 -14.66 1.47
C PHE A 179 15.10 -13.67 1.16
N VAL A 180 14.23 -14.02 0.21
CA VAL A 180 13.07 -13.18 -0.16
C VAL A 180 12.14 -13.00 1.03
N SER A 181 11.80 -14.09 1.73
CA SER A 181 10.94 -14.04 2.91
C SER A 181 11.51 -13.12 3.98
N ARG A 182 12.80 -13.22 4.27
CA ARG A 182 13.46 -12.36 5.27
C ARG A 182 13.47 -10.89 4.84
N ARG A 183 13.72 -10.62 3.55
CA ARG A 183 13.76 -9.27 2.98
C ARG A 183 12.40 -8.56 3.00
N MET A 184 11.29 -9.30 2.92
CA MET A 184 9.94 -8.75 2.98
C MET A 184 9.36 -8.68 4.39
N THR A 185 9.58 -9.73 5.19
CA THR A 185 8.87 -9.86 6.48
C THR A 185 9.49 -8.99 7.58
N THR A 186 10.79 -8.75 7.54
CA THR A 186 11.46 -7.94 8.57
C THR A 186 10.98 -6.49 8.57
N PRO A 187 10.97 -5.76 7.43
CA PRO A 187 10.43 -4.39 7.37
C PRO A 187 8.95 -4.31 7.79
N LEU A 188 8.12 -5.26 7.31
CA LEU A 188 6.69 -5.27 7.66
C LEU A 188 6.47 -5.43 9.17
N ARG A 189 7.27 -6.24 9.85
CA ARG A 189 7.19 -6.37 11.31
C ARG A 189 7.62 -5.09 12.01
N GLN A 190 8.67 -4.43 11.54
CA GLN A 190 9.11 -3.14 12.07
C GLN A 190 8.03 -2.07 11.89
N MET A 191 7.38 -2.02 10.73
CA MET A 191 6.25 -1.11 10.47
C MET A 191 5.06 -1.41 11.41
N ALA A 192 4.72 -2.68 11.61
CA ALA A 192 3.65 -3.07 12.52
C ALA A 192 3.96 -2.70 13.99
N SER A 193 5.22 -2.88 14.44
CA SER A 193 5.69 -2.44 15.75
C SER A 193 5.60 -0.92 15.87
N ALA A 194 6.14 -0.21 14.89
CA ALA A 194 6.12 1.25 14.83
C ALA A 194 4.69 1.83 14.85
N ALA A 195 3.77 1.23 14.09
CA ALA A 195 2.36 1.62 14.12
C ALA A 195 1.73 1.39 15.51
N SER A 196 2.09 0.28 16.18
CA SER A 196 1.63 0.01 17.55
C SER A 196 2.22 1.01 18.55
N GLU A 197 3.48 1.36 18.42
CA GLU A 197 4.15 2.37 19.25
C GLU A 197 3.53 3.75 19.06
N LEU A 198 3.24 4.14 17.81
CA LEU A 198 2.51 5.37 17.50
C LEU A 198 1.12 5.38 18.16
N ALA A 199 0.40 4.26 18.12
CA ALA A 199 -0.93 4.13 18.75
C ALA A 199 -0.86 4.25 20.28
N THR A 200 0.24 3.86 20.92
CA THR A 200 0.44 3.99 22.37
C THR A 200 1.04 5.34 22.80
N GLY A 201 1.25 6.26 21.84
CA GLY A 201 1.67 7.63 22.15
C GLY A 201 3.14 7.93 21.88
N ALA A 202 3.93 6.99 21.38
CA ALA A 202 5.29 7.28 20.92
C ALA A 202 5.26 8.16 19.68
N ARG A 203 6.12 9.19 19.60
CA ARG A 203 6.16 10.14 18.48
C ARG A 203 7.49 10.16 17.76
N ASP A 204 8.55 9.70 18.40
CA ASP A 204 9.88 9.56 17.78
C ASP A 204 10.06 8.16 17.21
N VAL A 205 9.18 7.81 16.26
CA VAL A 205 9.18 6.51 15.61
C VAL A 205 9.56 6.71 14.15
N ALA A 206 10.68 6.09 13.76
CA ALA A 206 11.14 6.06 12.37
C ALA A 206 11.26 4.63 11.86
N VAL A 207 10.71 4.35 10.70
CA VAL A 207 10.79 3.05 10.03
C VAL A 207 11.77 3.13 8.88
N PRO A 208 12.59 2.09 8.65
CA PRO A 208 13.47 2.04 7.48
C PRO A 208 12.66 2.07 6.16
N GLU A 209 13.05 2.94 5.25
CA GLU A 209 12.47 3.03 3.90
C GLU A 209 13.22 2.09 2.93
N THR A 210 13.44 0.84 3.37
CA THR A 210 14.23 -0.16 2.66
C THR A 210 13.38 -1.37 2.28
N GLY A 211 13.71 -2.00 1.15
CA GLY A 211 13.00 -3.18 0.67
C GLY A 211 12.49 -3.04 -0.76
N PRO A 212 11.52 -3.87 -1.19
CA PRO A 212 10.77 -3.67 -2.44
C PRO A 212 10.06 -2.31 -2.44
N ALA A 213 9.81 -1.74 -3.63
CA ALA A 213 9.24 -0.41 -3.79
C ALA A 213 7.93 -0.21 -3.03
N GLU A 214 7.07 -1.23 -3.02
CA GLU A 214 5.78 -1.22 -2.32
C GLU A 214 5.95 -1.15 -0.80
N VAL A 215 6.94 -1.86 -0.26
CA VAL A 215 7.25 -1.86 1.17
C VAL A 215 7.87 -0.53 1.59
N ALA A 216 8.81 -0.01 0.78
CA ALA A 216 9.41 1.30 1.00
C ALA A 216 8.35 2.42 1.00
N ALA A 217 7.40 2.38 0.04
CA ALA A 217 6.30 3.34 -0.03
C ALA A 217 5.42 3.35 1.24
N VAL A 218 5.13 2.17 1.81
CA VAL A 218 4.41 2.08 3.10
C VAL A 218 5.24 2.68 4.24
N GLY A 219 6.57 2.45 4.25
CA GLY A 219 7.48 3.05 5.22
C GLY A 219 7.48 4.57 5.15
N THR A 220 7.59 5.14 3.94
CA THR A 220 7.54 6.60 3.71
C THR A 220 6.20 7.18 4.16
N ALA A 221 5.08 6.51 3.83
CA ALA A 221 3.74 6.94 4.26
C ALA A 221 3.60 6.92 5.79
N LEU A 222 4.09 5.88 6.45
CA LEU A 222 4.05 5.77 7.93
C LEU A 222 4.91 6.85 8.59
N ASN A 223 6.12 7.11 8.08
CA ASN A 223 6.98 8.19 8.55
C ASN A 223 6.33 9.57 8.34
N GLY A 224 5.63 9.76 7.22
CA GLY A 224 4.83 10.96 6.95
C GLY A 224 3.71 11.15 7.97
N LEU A 225 2.95 10.11 8.26
CA LEU A 225 1.89 10.11 9.26
C LEU A 225 2.43 10.41 10.67
N ALA A 226 3.54 9.78 11.07
CA ALA A 226 4.19 10.02 12.37
C ALA A 226 4.59 11.48 12.55
N ARG A 227 5.22 12.09 11.52
CA ARG A 227 5.59 13.51 11.53
C ARG A 227 4.38 14.44 11.60
N SER A 228 3.34 14.14 10.82
CA SER A 228 2.11 14.92 10.81
C SER A 228 1.41 14.89 12.17
N LEU A 229 1.35 13.72 12.81
CA LEU A 229 0.77 13.54 14.13
C LEU A 229 1.58 14.27 15.21
N ALA A 230 2.91 14.11 15.21
CA ALA A 230 3.79 14.82 16.14
C ALA A 230 3.65 16.34 16.02
N HIS A 231 3.58 16.87 14.78
CA HIS A 231 3.39 18.30 14.54
C HIS A 231 2.00 18.79 15.00
N SER A 232 0.96 17.99 14.78
CA SER A 232 -0.40 18.30 15.26
C SER A 232 -0.46 18.37 16.78
N GLU A 233 0.13 17.40 17.47
CA GLU A 233 0.18 17.40 18.95
C GLU A 233 1.05 18.52 19.53
N ALA A 234 2.15 18.83 18.87
CA ALA A 234 3.00 19.95 19.31
C ALA A 234 2.21 21.27 19.25
N ARG A 235 1.51 21.52 18.13
CA ARG A 235 0.62 22.70 18.00
C ARG A 235 -0.51 22.71 19.02
N GLN A 236 -1.09 21.55 19.34
CA GLN A 236 -2.14 21.47 20.34
C GLN A 236 -1.61 21.77 21.74
N ARG A 237 -0.41 21.28 22.11
CA ARG A 237 0.23 21.59 23.39
C ARG A 237 0.57 23.07 23.52
N GLU A 238 1.17 23.65 22.48
CA GLU A 238 1.50 25.07 22.43
C GLU A 238 0.24 25.94 22.61
N PHE A 239 -0.84 25.60 21.91
CA PHE A 239 -2.13 26.23 22.07
C PHE A 239 -2.65 26.17 23.52
N LEU A 240 -2.64 24.99 24.15
CA LEU A 240 -3.10 24.83 25.54
C LEU A 240 -2.24 25.64 26.54
N LEU A 241 -0.93 25.72 26.30
CA LEU A 241 -0.03 26.54 27.09
C LEU A 241 -0.33 28.05 26.93
N SER A 242 -0.55 28.51 25.69
CA SER A 242 -0.92 29.90 25.40
C SER A 242 -2.25 30.27 26.07
N VAL A 243 -3.29 29.43 25.91
CA VAL A 243 -4.60 29.64 26.56
C VAL A 243 -4.46 29.70 28.09
N SER A 244 -3.68 28.78 28.67
CA SER A 244 -3.47 28.77 30.12
C SER A 244 -2.81 30.05 30.63
N HIS A 245 -1.84 30.58 29.88
CA HIS A 245 -1.20 31.84 30.16
C HIS A 245 -2.18 33.01 30.08
N ASP A 246 -2.97 33.06 28.99
CA ASP A 246 -3.90 34.16 28.69
C ASP A 246 -5.11 34.20 29.65
N LEU A 247 -5.50 33.05 30.22
CA LEU A 247 -6.46 32.98 31.32
C LEU A 247 -5.86 33.42 32.66
N ARG A 248 -4.60 33.05 32.96
CA ARG A 248 -3.98 33.33 34.24
C ARG A 248 -3.77 34.81 34.51
N THR A 249 -3.37 35.58 33.50
CA THR A 249 -3.07 37.01 33.63
C THR A 249 -4.26 37.83 34.12
N PRO A 250 -5.45 37.83 33.45
CA PRO A 250 -6.62 38.55 33.91
C PRO A 250 -7.16 38.01 35.25
N LEU A 251 -7.09 36.68 35.46
CA LEU A 251 -7.52 36.06 36.71
C LEU A 251 -6.65 36.56 37.92
N THR A 252 -5.35 36.66 37.73
CA THR A 252 -4.44 37.20 38.78
C THR A 252 -4.77 38.66 39.07
N ALA A 253 -5.08 39.47 38.04
CA ALA A 253 -5.48 40.84 38.23
C ALA A 253 -6.80 40.96 39.02
N VAL A 254 -7.82 40.19 38.61
CA VAL A 254 -9.12 40.14 39.30
C VAL A 254 -8.95 39.73 40.77
N SER A 255 -8.20 38.64 41.02
CA SER A 255 -7.96 38.15 42.38
C SER A 255 -7.19 39.17 43.23
N GLY A 256 -6.11 39.77 42.70
CA GLY A 256 -5.33 40.75 43.42
C GLY A 256 -6.08 42.03 43.77
N TYR A 257 -6.90 42.54 42.84
CA TYR A 257 -7.76 43.69 43.14
C TYR A 257 -8.89 43.34 44.11
N ALA A 258 -9.50 42.16 43.99
CA ALA A 258 -10.52 41.69 44.91
C ALA A 258 -9.95 41.53 46.35
N GLU A 259 -8.76 40.99 46.50
CA GLU A 259 -8.04 40.87 47.79
C GLU A 259 -7.72 42.27 48.36
N SER A 260 -7.18 43.16 47.54
CA SER A 260 -6.90 44.55 47.94
C SER A 260 -8.15 45.32 48.36
N LEU A 261 -9.31 45.04 47.75
CA LEU A 261 -10.60 45.60 48.18
C LEU A 261 -11.05 45.01 49.54
N ALA A 262 -10.91 43.71 49.71
CA ALA A 262 -11.31 43.01 50.91
C ALA A 262 -10.45 43.45 52.14
N ASP A 263 -9.17 43.67 51.92
CA ASP A 263 -8.21 44.11 52.95
C ASP A 263 -8.29 45.61 53.28
N GLY A 264 -9.17 46.36 52.53
CA GLY A 264 -9.33 47.80 52.73
C GLY A 264 -8.11 48.65 52.33
N VAL A 265 -7.20 48.08 51.51
CA VAL A 265 -5.97 48.78 51.06
C VAL A 265 -6.33 49.84 49.96
N ILE A 266 -7.46 49.68 49.29
CA ILE A 266 -7.91 50.57 48.22
C ILE A 266 -8.60 51.82 48.88
N PRO A 267 -8.14 53.02 48.58
CA PRO A 267 -8.80 54.23 49.06
C PRO A 267 -10.24 54.35 48.56
N PRO A 268 -11.20 54.91 49.36
CA PRO A 268 -12.62 54.97 49.00
C PRO A 268 -12.92 55.65 47.66
N ASP A 269 -12.16 56.66 47.29
CA ASP A 269 -12.25 57.38 46.02
C ASP A 269 -11.82 56.56 44.81
N ARG A 270 -11.06 55.50 45.02
CA ARG A 270 -10.61 54.61 43.92
C ARG A 270 -11.38 53.29 43.82
N VAL A 271 -12.28 53.00 44.75
CA VAL A 271 -13.11 51.76 44.71
C VAL A 271 -13.87 51.60 43.39
N ALA A 272 -14.49 52.69 42.92
CA ALA A 272 -15.22 52.65 41.65
C ALA A 272 -14.33 52.45 40.42
N GLU A 273 -13.10 52.94 40.43
CA GLU A 273 -12.10 52.73 39.42
C GLU A 273 -11.65 51.26 39.39
N VAL A 274 -11.30 50.69 40.53
CA VAL A 274 -10.90 49.32 40.69
C VAL A 274 -12.04 48.37 40.32
N GLY A 275 -13.28 48.67 40.69
CA GLY A 275 -14.48 47.93 40.26
C GLY A 275 -14.62 47.87 38.75
N ARG A 276 -14.35 48.99 38.05
CA ARG A 276 -14.36 49.00 36.56
C ARG A 276 -13.25 48.16 35.94
N ILE A 277 -12.06 48.17 36.54
CA ILE A 277 -10.94 47.34 36.10
C ILE A 277 -11.29 45.87 36.27
N VAL A 278 -11.75 45.43 37.43
CA VAL A 278 -12.20 44.07 37.71
C VAL A 278 -13.30 43.63 36.74
N GLY A 279 -14.30 44.49 36.53
CA GLY A 279 -15.38 44.25 35.59
C GLY A 279 -14.88 44.08 34.14
N GLY A 280 -13.90 44.90 33.74
CA GLY A 280 -13.25 44.83 32.41
C GLY A 280 -12.50 43.53 32.18
N GLU A 281 -11.72 43.09 33.20
CA GLU A 281 -10.98 41.83 33.13
C GLU A 281 -11.93 40.61 33.17
N ALA A 282 -13.03 40.65 33.93
CA ALA A 282 -14.04 39.61 33.94
C ALA A 282 -14.72 39.48 32.58
N ALA A 283 -15.13 40.59 31.94
CA ALA A 283 -15.67 40.57 30.60
C ALA A 283 -14.68 40.10 29.51
N ARG A 284 -13.39 40.35 29.72
CA ARG A 284 -12.34 39.82 28.86
C ARG A 284 -12.21 38.29 28.99
N LEU A 285 -12.25 37.76 30.23
CA LEU A 285 -12.26 36.32 30.48
C LEU A 285 -13.48 35.63 29.86
N GLU A 286 -14.67 36.19 29.99
CA GLU A 286 -15.89 35.65 29.41
C GLU A 286 -15.80 35.56 27.89
N ARG A 287 -15.26 36.57 27.23
CA ARG A 287 -15.01 36.52 25.78
C ARG A 287 -13.99 35.44 25.40
N LEU A 288 -12.90 35.33 26.15
CA LEU A 288 -11.89 34.32 25.88
C LEU A 288 -12.45 32.90 26.00
N VAL A 289 -13.28 32.62 27.02
CA VAL A 289 -13.94 31.32 27.19
C VAL A 289 -14.92 31.05 26.06
N THR A 290 -15.72 32.06 25.66
CA THR A 290 -16.65 31.96 24.54
C THR A 290 -15.92 31.66 23.22
N ASP A 291 -14.86 32.40 22.92
CA ASP A 291 -14.01 32.20 21.74
C ASP A 291 -13.41 30.79 21.71
N LEU A 292 -12.97 30.27 22.87
CA LEU A 292 -12.40 28.93 23.01
C LEU A 292 -13.44 27.83 22.75
N LEU A 293 -14.66 27.99 23.31
CA LEU A 293 -15.76 27.05 23.09
C LEU A 293 -16.23 27.06 21.63
N ASP A 294 -16.35 28.23 21.01
CA ASP A 294 -16.71 28.34 19.59
C ASP A 294 -15.65 27.67 18.70
N LEU A 295 -14.37 27.90 19.00
CA LEU A 295 -13.28 27.27 18.26
C LEU A 295 -13.31 25.73 18.40
N ALA A 296 -13.51 25.22 19.62
CA ALA A 296 -13.61 23.79 19.89
C ALA A 296 -14.78 23.15 19.13
N ARG A 297 -15.96 23.79 19.14
CA ARG A 297 -17.13 23.31 18.40
C ARG A 297 -16.96 23.36 16.88
N LEU A 298 -16.28 24.38 16.36
CA LEU A 298 -15.95 24.48 14.95
C LEU A 298 -14.94 23.42 14.50
N ASP A 299 -13.96 23.09 15.34
CA ASP A 299 -12.96 22.06 15.06
C ASP A 299 -13.54 20.63 15.12
N ALA A 300 -14.45 20.36 16.05
CA ALA A 300 -15.10 19.05 16.19
C ALA A 300 -16.14 18.74 15.09
N HIS A 301 -16.43 19.66 14.17
CA HIS A 301 -17.52 19.56 13.18
C HIS A 301 -18.90 19.32 13.80
N GLU A 302 -19.06 19.60 15.09
CA GLU A 302 -20.33 19.39 15.82
C GLU A 302 -21.37 20.49 15.55
N LEU A 303 -20.95 21.60 14.95
CA LEU A 303 -21.84 22.70 14.59
C LEU A 303 -22.44 22.46 13.19
N ALA A 304 -23.71 22.04 13.13
CA ALA A 304 -24.46 22.09 11.89
C ALA A 304 -24.68 23.55 11.48
N LEU A 305 -24.23 23.94 10.28
CA LEU A 305 -24.47 25.25 9.72
C LEU A 305 -25.88 25.30 9.12
N SER A 306 -26.64 26.35 9.41
CA SER A 306 -27.93 26.62 8.76
C SER A 306 -27.72 27.46 7.51
N CYS A 307 -27.28 26.81 6.42
CA CYS A 307 -26.97 27.52 5.18
C CYS A 307 -28.22 27.87 4.37
N LEU A 308 -28.46 29.13 4.21
CA LEU A 308 -29.54 29.71 3.43
C LEU A 308 -28.98 30.75 2.46
N PRO A 309 -29.75 31.14 1.42
CA PRO A 309 -29.37 32.29 0.61
C PRO A 309 -29.34 33.58 1.46
N VAL A 310 -28.19 34.24 1.53
CA VAL A 310 -27.94 35.47 2.29
C VAL A 310 -27.52 36.57 1.33
N ASP A 311 -28.25 37.67 1.31
CA ASP A 311 -27.85 38.89 0.61
C ASP A 311 -26.85 39.66 1.48
N LEU A 312 -25.60 39.79 1.00
CA LEU A 312 -24.53 40.45 1.73
C LEU A 312 -24.78 41.94 1.95
N GLY A 313 -25.48 42.62 1.02
CA GLY A 313 -25.87 44.02 1.20
C GLY A 313 -26.82 44.20 2.39
N GLN A 314 -27.83 43.33 2.50
CA GLN A 314 -28.77 43.35 3.63
C GLN A 314 -28.07 42.97 4.95
N LEU A 315 -27.18 42.00 4.95
CA LEU A 315 -26.42 41.62 6.14
C LEU A 315 -25.58 42.81 6.66
N LEU A 316 -24.89 43.49 5.75
CA LEU A 316 -24.10 44.68 6.10
C LEU A 316 -24.96 45.85 6.61
N ASP A 317 -26.08 46.10 5.95
CA ASP A 317 -27.01 47.17 6.35
C ASP A 317 -27.62 46.95 7.74
N ALA A 318 -27.97 45.71 8.07
CA ALA A 318 -28.48 45.33 9.39
C ALA A 318 -27.41 45.49 10.50
N ALA A 319 -26.14 45.29 10.15
CA ALA A 319 -25.02 45.38 11.07
C ALA A 319 -24.44 46.78 11.26
N ALA A 320 -24.46 47.59 10.23
CA ALA A 320 -23.83 48.92 10.18
C ALA A 320 -24.16 49.85 11.31
N PRO A 321 -25.43 49.95 11.81
CA PRO A 321 -25.74 50.83 12.94
C PRO A 321 -24.97 50.51 14.21
N VAL A 322 -24.77 49.20 14.49
CA VAL A 322 -24.02 48.74 15.68
C VAL A 322 -22.54 49.09 15.52
N TRP A 323 -21.96 48.81 14.35
CA TRP A 323 -20.56 49.12 14.08
C TRP A 323 -20.26 50.61 14.13
N ARG A 324 -21.18 51.42 13.55
CA ARG A 324 -21.08 52.90 13.58
C ARG A 324 -21.07 53.42 15.00
N ALA A 325 -22.03 53.00 15.84
CA ALA A 325 -22.10 53.43 17.23
C ALA A 325 -20.84 53.10 18.01
N ARG A 326 -20.23 51.92 17.74
CA ARG A 326 -18.97 51.50 18.35
C ARG A 326 -17.78 52.33 17.88
N CYS A 327 -17.70 52.64 16.59
CA CYS A 327 -16.66 53.50 16.03
C CYS A 327 -16.79 54.94 16.56
N ASP A 328 -18.02 55.49 16.62
CA ASP A 328 -18.29 56.84 17.13
C ASP A 328 -17.87 56.97 18.62
N ALA A 329 -18.07 55.92 19.43
CA ALA A 329 -17.70 55.91 20.84
C ALA A 329 -16.17 56.03 21.08
N VAL A 330 -15.35 55.67 20.11
CA VAL A 330 -13.86 55.75 20.17
C VAL A 330 -13.30 56.77 19.15
N GLY A 331 -14.18 57.52 18.46
CA GLY A 331 -13.78 58.57 17.53
C GLY A 331 -13.20 58.07 16.21
N VAL A 332 -13.53 56.86 15.77
CA VAL A 332 -13.11 56.28 14.50
C VAL A 332 -14.14 56.59 13.40
N ALA A 333 -13.71 57.01 12.23
CA ALA A 333 -14.61 57.34 11.11
C ALA A 333 -15.09 56.04 10.41
N PHE A 334 -16.40 55.71 10.55
CA PHE A 334 -16.97 54.48 9.96
C PHE A 334 -17.44 54.72 8.53
N GLY A 335 -16.95 53.86 7.59
CA GLY A 335 -17.39 53.81 6.19
C GLY A 335 -18.05 52.46 5.87
N LEU A 336 -19.11 52.51 5.02
CA LEU A 336 -19.77 51.31 4.49
C LEU A 336 -19.79 51.36 2.97
N GLU A 337 -19.20 50.37 2.32
CA GLU A 337 -19.22 50.21 0.87
C GLU A 337 -20.14 49.04 0.49
N ARG A 338 -21.28 49.36 -0.16
CA ARG A 338 -22.26 48.35 -0.57
C ARG A 338 -21.88 47.72 -1.91
N PRO A 339 -22.25 46.44 -2.15
CA PRO A 339 -22.12 45.85 -3.47
C PRO A 339 -23.00 46.59 -4.51
N LEU A 340 -22.57 46.59 -5.78
CA LEU A 340 -23.29 47.16 -6.91
C LEU A 340 -24.46 46.27 -7.35
N GLY A 341 -25.42 46.02 -6.50
CA GLY A 341 -26.56 45.12 -6.75
C GLY A 341 -26.73 44.07 -5.65
N SER A 342 -27.69 43.16 -5.82
CA SER A 342 -27.87 42.05 -4.88
C SER A 342 -26.73 41.05 -5.04
N LEU A 343 -26.03 40.78 -3.95
CA LEU A 343 -24.92 39.84 -3.90
C LEU A 343 -25.27 38.71 -2.93
N VAL A 344 -25.78 37.60 -3.48
CA VAL A 344 -26.30 36.49 -2.69
C VAL A 344 -25.27 35.35 -2.62
N VAL A 345 -25.04 34.85 -1.41
CA VAL A 345 -24.22 33.67 -1.14
C VAL A 345 -25.01 32.65 -0.32
N THR A 346 -24.68 31.38 -0.42
CA THR A 346 -25.26 30.34 0.43
C THR A 346 -24.42 30.23 1.72
N ALA A 347 -24.99 30.73 2.83
CA ALA A 347 -24.25 30.82 4.10
C ALA A 347 -25.20 30.76 5.31
N ASP A 348 -24.64 30.50 6.47
CA ASP A 348 -25.28 30.74 7.76
C ASP A 348 -25.09 32.22 8.13
N ALA A 349 -26.19 32.97 8.10
CA ALA A 349 -26.18 34.43 8.27
C ALA A 349 -25.59 34.85 9.63
N ASP A 350 -25.91 34.13 10.71
CA ASP A 350 -25.45 34.45 12.05
C ASP A 350 -23.94 34.22 12.19
N ARG A 351 -23.45 33.09 11.62
CA ARG A 351 -22.03 32.79 11.60
C ARG A 351 -21.22 33.72 10.70
N LEU A 352 -21.76 34.05 9.54
CA LEU A 352 -21.11 35.02 8.66
C LEU A 352 -21.06 36.41 9.31
N ARG A 353 -22.15 36.81 9.98
CA ARG A 353 -22.19 38.04 10.79
C ARG A 353 -21.14 37.99 11.90
N GLN A 354 -21.02 36.89 12.65
CA GLN A 354 -19.98 36.67 13.68
C GLN A 354 -18.58 36.86 13.10
N ALA A 355 -18.32 36.34 11.90
CA ALA A 355 -17.01 36.48 11.25
C ALA A 355 -16.71 37.96 10.93
N VAL A 356 -17.67 38.72 10.37
CA VAL A 356 -17.47 40.15 10.09
C VAL A 356 -17.31 40.95 11.38
N ASP A 357 -18.12 40.66 12.42
CA ASP A 357 -18.01 41.30 13.73
C ASP A 357 -16.59 41.09 14.32
N GLY A 358 -16.03 39.88 14.20
CA GLY A 358 -14.66 39.59 14.62
C GLY A 358 -13.60 40.39 13.88
N LEU A 359 -13.78 40.60 12.56
CA LEU A 359 -12.90 41.48 11.77
C LEU A 359 -13.03 42.94 12.17
N VAL A 360 -14.25 43.44 12.36
CA VAL A 360 -14.52 44.83 12.80
C VAL A 360 -13.92 45.06 14.19
N ASP A 361 -14.08 44.13 15.12
CA ASP A 361 -13.49 44.23 16.46
C ASP A 361 -11.95 44.27 16.43
N ASN A 362 -11.35 43.52 15.54
CA ASN A 362 -9.91 43.54 15.33
C ASN A 362 -9.44 44.87 14.75
N ALA A 363 -10.12 45.37 13.72
CA ALA A 363 -9.84 46.64 13.08
C ALA A 363 -10.04 47.83 14.02
N LEU A 364 -11.10 47.82 14.84
CA LEU A 364 -11.43 48.93 15.77
C LEU A 364 -10.35 49.05 16.87
N ARG A 365 -9.79 47.94 17.36
CA ARG A 365 -8.68 47.98 18.32
C ARG A 365 -7.38 48.54 17.71
N ALA A 366 -7.17 48.35 16.40
CA ALA A 366 -5.96 48.81 15.73
C ALA A 366 -6.07 50.23 15.19
N THR A 367 -7.29 50.79 15.04
CA THR A 367 -7.51 52.09 14.41
C THR A 367 -7.48 53.23 15.42
N PRO A 368 -6.54 54.18 15.31
CA PRO A 368 -6.56 55.40 16.15
C PRO A 368 -7.76 56.29 15.88
N ALA A 369 -8.15 57.10 16.88
CA ALA A 369 -9.18 58.11 16.71
C ALA A 369 -8.88 59.06 15.53
N GLY A 370 -9.90 59.40 14.76
CA GLY A 370 -9.79 60.23 13.56
C GLY A 370 -9.38 59.51 12.28
N ARG A 371 -9.07 58.21 12.35
CA ARG A 371 -8.74 57.38 11.18
C ARG A 371 -9.95 56.58 10.71
N PRO A 372 -10.02 56.19 9.43
CA PRO A 372 -11.16 55.45 8.90
C PRO A 372 -11.10 53.94 9.20
N LEU A 373 -12.30 53.37 9.38
CA LEU A 373 -12.56 51.93 9.34
C LEU A 373 -13.67 51.72 8.31
N VAL A 374 -13.38 50.91 7.29
CA VAL A 374 -14.31 50.69 6.16
C VAL A 374 -14.66 49.19 6.12
N VAL A 375 -15.98 48.94 6.06
CA VAL A 375 -16.52 47.59 5.81
C VAL A 375 -17.15 47.59 4.44
N GLY A 376 -16.83 46.59 3.62
CA GLY A 376 -17.36 46.54 2.27
C GLY A 376 -17.67 45.16 1.77
N ALA A 377 -18.54 45.07 0.76
CA ALA A 377 -18.75 43.88 -0.03
C ALA A 377 -18.71 44.19 -1.52
N ARG A 378 -18.12 43.31 -2.29
CA ARG A 378 -18.12 43.38 -3.75
C ARG A 378 -18.10 41.98 -4.37
N GLN A 379 -18.49 41.89 -5.62
CA GLN A 379 -18.29 40.68 -6.40
C GLN A 379 -16.97 40.79 -7.17
N GLU A 380 -16.21 39.72 -7.17
CA GLU A 380 -14.98 39.59 -7.92
C GLU A 380 -14.93 38.21 -8.59
N GLY A 381 -15.26 38.17 -9.88
CA GLY A 381 -15.44 36.93 -10.63
C GLY A 381 -16.56 36.07 -10.05
N GLU A 382 -16.24 34.83 -9.70
CA GLU A 382 -17.19 33.89 -9.10
C GLU A 382 -17.24 33.98 -7.56
N TYR A 383 -16.59 34.96 -6.97
CA TYR A 383 -16.53 35.14 -5.53
C TYR A 383 -17.22 36.42 -5.08
N ALA A 384 -17.87 36.31 -3.94
CA ALA A 384 -18.29 37.47 -3.15
C ALA A 384 -17.18 37.76 -2.13
N VAL A 385 -16.70 38.98 -2.09
CA VAL A 385 -15.65 39.42 -1.19
C VAL A 385 -16.26 40.34 -0.14
N LEU A 386 -16.18 39.91 1.13
CA LEU A 386 -16.45 40.79 2.29
C LEU A 386 -15.11 41.25 2.84
N GLU A 387 -14.92 42.54 3.02
CA GLU A 387 -13.66 43.05 3.54
C GLU A 387 -13.85 44.08 4.64
N VAL A 388 -12.90 44.10 5.57
CA VAL A 388 -12.75 45.13 6.60
C VAL A 388 -11.36 45.74 6.44
N ARG A 389 -11.31 47.05 6.28
CA ARG A 389 -10.09 47.83 6.06
C ARG A 389 -9.95 48.86 7.16
N ASP A 390 -8.77 48.94 7.76
CA ASP A 390 -8.48 49.88 8.84
C ASP A 390 -7.43 50.92 8.46
N GLY A 391 -7.48 52.06 9.12
CA GLY A 391 -6.50 53.14 9.03
C GLY A 391 -5.45 53.08 10.14
N GLY A 392 -5.21 51.91 10.72
CA GLY A 392 -4.22 51.69 11.78
C GLY A 392 -2.77 51.63 11.28
N PRO A 393 -1.86 51.12 12.09
CA PRO A 393 -0.43 51.02 11.73
C PRO A 393 -0.14 49.87 10.75
N GLY A 394 -1.14 49.05 10.42
CA GLY A 394 -0.99 47.86 9.55
C GLY A 394 -0.22 46.71 10.20
N LEU A 395 0.21 45.76 9.37
CA LEU A 395 1.02 44.62 9.72
C LEU A 395 2.32 44.63 8.94
N ALA A 396 3.36 44.00 9.44
CA ALA A 396 4.58 43.75 8.67
C ALA A 396 4.27 42.79 7.50
N PRO A 397 4.99 42.91 6.36
CA PRO A 397 4.72 42.05 5.18
C PRO A 397 4.74 40.55 5.49
N ASP A 398 5.64 40.11 6.37
CA ASP A 398 5.79 38.72 6.77
C ASP A 398 4.66 38.22 7.71
N ASP A 399 3.80 39.13 8.17
CA ASP A 399 2.69 38.81 9.08
C ASP A 399 1.39 38.52 8.33
N PHE A 400 1.22 38.99 7.09
CA PHE A 400 0.02 38.79 6.33
C PHE A 400 -0.30 37.29 6.07
N PRO A 401 0.65 36.46 5.66
CA PRO A 401 0.38 35.04 5.40
C PRO A 401 -0.08 34.26 6.64
N VAL A 402 0.36 34.67 7.84
CA VAL A 402 0.10 33.99 9.12
C VAL A 402 -0.94 34.71 9.99
N ALA A 403 -1.58 35.77 9.45
CA ALA A 403 -2.49 36.63 10.21
C ALA A 403 -3.68 35.88 10.83
N PHE A 404 -4.16 34.83 10.17
CA PHE A 404 -5.28 34.01 10.61
C PHE A 404 -4.86 32.78 11.43
N GLU A 405 -3.57 32.57 11.64
CA GLU A 405 -3.08 31.51 12.53
C GLU A 405 -3.33 31.89 13.99
N ARG A 406 -3.58 30.86 14.82
CA ARG A 406 -3.92 31.06 16.25
C ARG A 406 -2.77 31.74 16.98
N SER A 407 -3.07 32.79 17.71
CA SER A 407 -2.18 33.51 18.62
C SER A 407 -0.92 34.15 18.00
N VAL A 408 -0.62 33.96 16.72
CA VAL A 408 0.62 34.42 16.06
C VAL A 408 0.75 35.95 16.15
N LEU A 409 -0.26 36.71 15.73
CA LEU A 409 -0.24 38.17 15.82
C LEU A 409 -0.31 38.65 17.27
N HIS A 410 -1.05 37.92 18.14
CA HIS A 410 -1.13 38.24 19.56
C HIS A 410 0.26 38.20 20.23
N GLU A 411 1.02 37.13 20.02
CA GLU A 411 2.37 36.99 20.58
C GLU A 411 3.35 38.01 20.02
N ARG A 412 3.30 38.26 18.70
CA ARG A 412 4.23 39.17 18.02
C ARG A 412 4.03 40.63 18.40
N TYR A 413 2.78 41.03 18.63
CA TYR A 413 2.43 42.41 18.93
C TYR A 413 2.09 42.66 20.41
N ARG A 414 2.22 41.66 21.29
CA ARG A 414 2.04 41.78 22.73
C ARG A 414 3.02 42.83 23.31
N GLY A 415 2.47 43.83 24.01
CA GLY A 415 3.27 44.93 24.61
C GLY A 415 3.64 46.06 23.62
N VAL A 416 3.35 45.92 22.34
CA VAL A 416 3.54 46.96 21.31
C VAL A 416 2.25 47.71 21.07
N ARG A 417 1.09 47.01 21.08
CA ARG A 417 -0.23 47.56 20.91
C ARG A 417 -1.29 46.77 21.70
N GLU A 418 -2.49 47.31 21.84
CA GLU A 418 -3.62 46.58 22.39
C GLU A 418 -3.92 45.34 21.51
N VAL A 419 -3.77 44.18 22.03
CA VAL A 419 -4.07 42.91 21.33
C VAL A 419 -5.28 42.23 21.96
N GLY A 420 -6.12 41.60 21.14
CA GLY A 420 -7.30 40.86 21.60
C GLY A 420 -6.93 39.49 22.19
N THR A 421 -7.88 38.56 22.16
CA THR A 421 -7.68 37.18 22.66
C THR A 421 -6.72 36.35 21.80
N GLY A 422 -6.35 36.82 20.60
CA GLY A 422 -5.55 36.05 19.64
C GLY A 422 -6.34 34.93 18.92
N LEU A 423 -7.61 34.71 19.28
CA LEU A 423 -8.46 33.68 18.73
C LEU A 423 -9.43 34.19 17.65
N GLY A 424 -9.80 35.48 17.68
CA GLY A 424 -10.84 36.04 16.81
C GLY A 424 -10.60 35.81 15.31
N LEU A 425 -9.38 36.10 14.80
CA LEU A 425 -9.04 35.88 13.39
C LEU A 425 -9.02 34.38 13.03
N ALA A 426 -8.61 33.52 13.93
CA ALA A 426 -8.65 32.06 13.72
C ALA A 426 -10.10 31.54 13.66
N ILE A 427 -11.00 32.08 14.48
CA ILE A 427 -12.45 31.79 14.42
C ILE A 427 -13.02 32.22 13.07
N VAL A 428 -12.68 33.44 12.61
CA VAL A 428 -13.08 33.92 11.27
C VAL A 428 -12.66 32.94 10.18
N ALA A 429 -11.40 32.54 10.17
CA ALA A 429 -10.90 31.58 9.18
C ALA A 429 -11.65 30.24 9.23
N ARG A 430 -11.99 29.74 10.43
CA ARG A 430 -12.76 28.50 10.59
C ARG A 430 -14.20 28.62 10.10
N ILE A 431 -14.87 29.70 10.44
CA ILE A 431 -16.24 29.98 9.94
C ILE A 431 -16.22 30.02 8.41
N VAL A 432 -15.31 30.76 7.82
CA VAL A 432 -15.21 30.94 6.36
C VAL A 432 -14.88 29.62 5.67
N ALA A 433 -13.93 28.84 6.19
CA ALA A 433 -13.59 27.51 5.64
C ALA A 433 -14.78 26.55 5.68
N ARG A 434 -15.63 26.61 6.74
CA ARG A 434 -16.87 25.82 6.84
C ARG A 434 -17.93 26.22 5.80
N HIS A 435 -17.86 27.43 5.26
CA HIS A 435 -18.68 27.91 4.15
C HIS A 435 -18.05 27.67 2.76
N GLY A 436 -16.94 26.93 2.70
CA GLY A 436 -16.22 26.66 1.46
C GLY A 436 -15.48 27.89 0.91
N GLY A 437 -15.25 28.89 1.75
CA GLY A 437 -14.55 30.12 1.42
C GLY A 437 -13.08 30.11 1.86
N THR A 438 -12.40 31.21 1.57
CA THR A 438 -11.02 31.48 1.99
C THR A 438 -10.89 32.86 2.60
N VAL A 439 -9.82 33.09 3.39
CA VAL A 439 -9.51 34.37 4.01
C VAL A 439 -8.18 34.90 3.51
N GLU A 440 -8.06 36.21 3.42
CA GLU A 440 -6.85 36.90 2.97
C GLU A 440 -6.58 38.13 3.84
N ALA A 441 -5.30 38.40 4.13
CA ALA A 441 -4.88 39.65 4.75
C ALA A 441 -3.88 40.37 3.82
N GLY A 442 -3.90 41.69 3.84
CA GLY A 442 -3.04 42.52 3.04
C GLY A 442 -3.02 43.99 3.52
N PRO A 443 -2.27 44.86 2.85
CA PRO A 443 -2.28 46.29 3.17
C PRO A 443 -3.61 46.95 2.75
N ALA A 444 -4.10 47.88 3.56
CA ALA A 444 -5.29 48.66 3.27
C ALA A 444 -4.95 50.00 2.56
N PRO A 445 -5.79 50.47 1.63
CA PRO A 445 -5.66 51.80 1.02
C PRO A 445 -5.68 52.94 2.05
N GLU A 446 -6.36 52.71 3.15
CA GLU A 446 -6.49 53.64 4.30
C GLU A 446 -5.16 53.72 5.13
N GLY A 447 -4.18 52.91 4.81
CA GLY A 447 -2.84 52.93 5.40
C GLY A 447 -2.59 51.86 6.50
N GLY A 448 -3.63 51.11 6.86
CA GLY A 448 -3.57 49.99 7.85
C GLY A 448 -3.60 48.60 7.22
N ALA A 449 -4.38 47.71 7.81
CA ALA A 449 -4.56 46.31 7.33
C ALA A 449 -5.94 46.13 6.68
N ARG A 450 -5.95 45.26 5.67
CA ARG A 450 -7.16 44.74 5.01
C ARG A 450 -7.32 43.27 5.36
N PHE A 451 -8.49 42.87 5.83
CA PHE A 451 -8.86 41.48 6.03
C PHE A 451 -10.08 41.19 5.14
N ALA A 452 -9.98 40.18 4.30
CA ALA A 452 -10.98 39.82 3.32
C ALA A 452 -11.44 38.37 3.50
N ILE A 453 -12.74 38.16 3.32
CA ILE A 453 -13.45 36.89 3.28
C ILE A 453 -13.90 36.66 1.85
N TRP A 454 -13.51 35.58 1.24
CA TRP A 454 -13.88 35.17 -0.11
C TRP A 454 -14.86 34.01 -0.02
N LEU A 455 -16.08 34.19 -0.54
CA LEU A 455 -17.12 33.17 -0.56
C LEU A 455 -17.53 32.90 -2.01
N PRO A 456 -17.73 31.63 -2.41
CA PRO A 456 -18.21 31.35 -3.77
C PRO A 456 -19.65 31.88 -3.95
N VAL A 457 -19.87 32.64 -5.04
CA VAL A 457 -21.21 33.04 -5.48
C VAL A 457 -21.81 31.85 -6.23
N ARG A 458 -22.99 31.39 -5.81
CA ARG A 458 -23.68 30.28 -6.50
C ARG A 458 -24.91 30.84 -7.21
N ASP A 459 -24.96 30.64 -8.52
CA ASP A 459 -26.15 30.91 -9.33
C ASP A 459 -27.18 29.79 -9.09
N GLY A 460 -28.22 30.09 -8.27
CA GLY A 460 -29.44 29.32 -8.21
C GLY A 460 -29.51 28.08 -7.33
N PRO A 461 -30.72 27.59 -6.99
CA PRO A 461 -30.94 26.40 -6.17
C PRO A 461 -30.76 25.13 -7.02
N GLY A 462 -29.57 24.54 -7.08
CA GLY A 462 -29.37 23.28 -7.81
C GLY A 462 -27.95 22.88 -8.14
N GLY A 463 -26.92 23.57 -7.67
CA GLY A 463 -25.54 23.18 -7.95
C GLY A 463 -24.99 22.14 -6.94
N ASP A 464 -24.78 20.89 -7.37
CA ASP A 464 -24.02 19.86 -6.65
C ASP A 464 -22.53 20.23 -6.59
N GLY A 465 -22.17 21.11 -5.65
CA GLY A 465 -20.80 21.38 -5.27
C GLY A 465 -20.64 21.21 -3.75
N PRO A 466 -19.41 21.14 -3.18
CA PRO A 466 -19.23 20.99 -1.73
C PRO A 466 -19.92 22.16 -1.02
N GLY A 467 -21.14 21.90 -0.56
CA GLY A 467 -21.95 22.83 0.18
C GLY A 467 -21.44 22.97 1.60
N CYS A 468 -22.07 23.84 2.39
CA CYS A 468 -21.86 24.04 3.81
C CYS A 468 -21.90 22.76 4.69
N ASP A 469 -21.64 21.59 4.14
CA ASP A 469 -21.48 20.32 4.85
C ASP A 469 -20.19 19.65 4.41
N GLY A 470 -19.22 19.67 5.28
CA GLY A 470 -17.99 18.91 5.16
C GLY A 470 -18.18 17.41 5.38
N SER A 471 -19.13 16.75 4.70
CA SER A 471 -19.22 15.29 4.62
C SER A 471 -18.81 14.82 3.23
N SER A 472 -17.51 14.84 2.93
CA SER A 472 -16.96 13.98 1.89
C SER A 472 -16.92 12.55 2.40
N GLY A 473 -18.06 11.87 2.41
CA GLY A 473 -18.14 10.42 2.50
C GLY A 473 -17.48 9.86 1.25
N ALA A 474 -16.40 9.11 1.45
CA ALA A 474 -15.79 8.27 0.44
C ALA A 474 -16.82 7.22 -0.03
N GLY A 475 -17.58 7.53 -1.06
CA GLY A 475 -18.40 6.61 -1.82
C GLY A 475 -17.50 5.76 -2.69
N LEU A 476 -17.16 4.56 -2.24
CA LEU A 476 -16.67 3.49 -3.09
C LEU A 476 -17.80 3.15 -4.08
N GLY A 477 -17.68 3.68 -5.27
CA GLY A 477 -18.54 3.34 -6.40
C GLY A 477 -18.31 1.88 -6.80
N ASN A 478 -19.31 1.06 -6.50
CA ASN A 478 -19.46 -0.27 -7.05
C ASN A 478 -20.04 -0.11 -8.48
N SER A 479 -19.21 -0.19 -9.50
CA SER A 479 -19.63 -0.25 -10.89
C SER A 479 -19.89 -1.70 -11.26
N ASP A 480 -21.13 -2.18 -11.02
CA ASP A 480 -21.64 -3.37 -11.70
C ASP A 480 -21.91 -3.04 -13.17
N GLY A 481 -20.97 -3.47 -14.01
CA GLY A 481 -21.14 -3.49 -15.47
C GLY A 481 -21.95 -4.69 -15.89
N SER A 482 -23.25 -4.52 -16.09
CA SER A 482 -24.05 -5.44 -16.90
C SER A 482 -23.82 -5.11 -18.38
N THR A 483 -23.15 -5.98 -19.08
CA THR A 483 -23.13 -5.98 -20.54
C THR A 483 -23.97 -7.16 -21.03
N SER A 484 -25.11 -6.85 -21.61
CA SER A 484 -25.83 -7.73 -22.49
C SER A 484 -25.34 -7.51 -23.93
N MET A 485 -24.72 -8.48 -24.52
CA MET A 485 -24.86 -9.07 -25.84
C MET A 485 -23.70 -10.00 -26.13
#